data_e31e09ab17e4a64c6057b69afb3b3fd4
#
_entry.id   e31e09ab17e4a64c6057b69afb3b3fd4
#
_cell.length_a   1.000
_cell.length_b   1.000
_cell.length_c   1.000
_cell.angle_alpha   90.00
_cell.angle_beta   90.00
_cell.angle_gamma   90.00
#
_symmetry.space_group_name_H-M   'P 1'
#
loop_
_entity.id
_entity.type
_entity.pdbx_description
1 polymer ?
#
loop_
_entity_poly.entity_id
_entity_poly.type
_entity_poly.pdbx_seq_one_letter_code
_entity_poly.pdbx_strand_id
1 'polypeptide(L)'
;AGDIQVDVLVSKLKSRFNVDTELKTPRVPYREKIRKTVSKQGRHKKQTGGSGQFGDVWVRFEPNFDEEEMVFAEEVFGGSVPKNFFPAVEKGLREACVHGPLAGYPVVNLKAVLYDGSYHPVDSSEIAFKTAAQLAYKAAMPEANPVLLEPVGELKVTVPDSYMGDLNKRRGRVMGMTPTADGEQIIEAEVPMAEMTSYAIDLRAMTQSRGSFVFHFVRYEDCPPAAQAKAIEAAKAMAEE
;
A
#
# COMPACT_ATOMS: atom_id res chain seq x y z
N ALA A 1 0.13 12.85 12.05
CA ALA A 1 1.38 12.36 11.43
C ALA A 1 1.25 12.25 9.90
N GLY A 2 0.13 11.74 9.40
CA GLY A 2 -0.09 11.59 7.96
C GLY A 2 -0.18 12.91 7.20
N ASP A 3 -0.84 13.88 7.77
CA ASP A 3 -1.05 15.19 7.13
C ASP A 3 0.26 15.95 6.92
N ILE A 4 1.15 15.89 7.91
CA ILE A 4 2.45 16.54 7.83
C ILE A 4 3.31 15.97 6.71
N GLN A 5 3.28 14.64 6.53
CA GLN A 5 4.06 13.97 5.49
C GLN A 5 3.58 14.34 4.08
N VAL A 6 2.27 14.45 3.88
CA VAL A 6 1.69 14.82 2.59
C VAL A 6 1.95 16.30 2.29
N ASP A 7 1.81 17.17 3.28
CA ASP A 7 2.11 18.59 3.14
C ASP A 7 3.58 18.84 2.80
N VAL A 8 4.49 18.11 3.44
CA VAL A 8 5.93 18.16 3.12
C VAL A 8 6.18 17.70 1.69
N LEU A 9 5.50 16.63 1.24
CA LEU A 9 5.62 16.13 -0.12
C LEU A 9 5.15 17.17 -1.15
N VAL A 10 4.00 17.78 -0.94
CA VAL A 10 3.47 18.83 -1.80
C VAL A 10 4.39 20.06 -1.81
N SER A 11 4.89 20.47 -0.65
CA SER A 11 5.84 21.56 -0.53
C SER A 11 7.16 21.27 -1.26
N LYS A 12 7.67 20.05 -1.16
CA LYS A 12 8.86 19.62 -1.92
C LYS A 12 8.62 19.64 -3.42
N LEU A 13 7.44 19.22 -3.88
CA LEU A 13 7.07 19.29 -5.29
C LEU A 13 7.10 20.74 -5.79
N LYS A 14 6.50 21.66 -5.05
CA LYS A 14 6.52 23.09 -5.38
C LYS A 14 7.93 23.66 -5.47
N SER A 15 8.77 23.39 -4.47
CA SER A 15 10.17 23.85 -4.43
C SER A 15 10.98 23.32 -5.61
N ARG A 16 10.82 22.05 -5.92
CA ARG A 16 11.58 21.39 -6.95
C ARG A 16 11.23 21.87 -8.34
N PHE A 17 9.96 22.15 -8.62
CA PHE A 17 9.54 22.70 -9.92
C PHE A 17 10.07 24.11 -10.16
N ASN A 18 10.47 24.83 -9.13
CA ASN A 18 11.11 26.15 -9.27
C ASN A 18 12.59 26.06 -9.63
N VAL A 19 13.26 24.97 -9.27
CA VAL A 19 14.71 24.85 -9.33
C VAL A 19 15.21 23.90 -10.43
N ASP A 20 14.48 22.82 -10.70
CA ASP A 20 14.94 21.79 -11.64
C ASP A 20 13.78 21.06 -12.28
N THR A 21 13.82 20.92 -13.61
CA THR A 21 12.80 20.22 -14.40
C THR A 21 13.08 18.71 -14.54
N GLU A 22 14.24 18.24 -14.12
CA GLU A 22 14.65 16.83 -14.24
C GLU A 22 14.33 15.99 -13.00
N LEU A 23 13.64 16.53 -12.01
CA LEU A 23 13.38 15.82 -10.77
C LEU A 23 12.38 14.69 -10.94
N LYS A 24 12.78 13.52 -10.40
CA LYS A 24 11.92 12.35 -10.38
C LYS A 24 10.63 12.64 -9.62
N THR A 25 9.52 12.21 -10.20
CA THR A 25 8.22 12.25 -9.55
C THR A 25 8.27 11.49 -8.23
N PRO A 26 7.85 12.08 -7.09
CA PRO A 26 7.76 11.35 -5.85
C PRO A 26 6.83 10.14 -5.99
N ARG A 27 7.22 9.02 -5.37
CA ARG A 27 6.39 7.83 -5.37
C ARG A 27 5.13 8.06 -4.55
N VAL A 28 4.00 7.68 -5.11
CA VAL A 28 2.74 7.66 -4.36
C VAL A 28 2.80 6.49 -3.37
N PRO A 29 2.49 6.72 -2.07
CA PRO A 29 2.55 5.66 -1.07
C PRO A 29 1.30 4.77 -1.12
N TYR A 30 1.22 3.91 -2.13
CA TYR A 30 0.16 2.92 -2.24
C TYR A 30 0.25 1.89 -1.11
N ARG A 31 -0.85 1.20 -0.88
CA ARG A 31 -0.94 0.02 -0.01
C ARG A 31 -1.71 -1.07 -0.73
N GLU A 32 -1.69 -2.27 -0.18
CA GLU A 32 -2.43 -3.40 -0.74
C GLU A 32 -3.26 -4.06 0.35
N LYS A 33 -4.39 -4.65 -0.02
CA LYS A 33 -5.21 -5.45 0.89
C LYS A 33 -5.79 -6.64 0.15
N ILE A 34 -6.16 -7.68 0.89
CA ILE A 34 -6.90 -8.81 0.34
C ILE A 34 -8.40 -8.61 0.55
N ARG A 35 -9.20 -9.25 -0.31
CA ARG A 35 -10.67 -9.18 -0.24
C ARG A 35 -11.33 -10.52 -0.02
N LYS A 36 -10.53 -11.59 0.05
CA LYS A 36 -11.00 -12.97 0.17
C LYS A 36 -10.15 -13.72 1.17
N THR A 37 -10.79 -14.59 1.97
CA THR A 37 -10.09 -15.48 2.89
C THR A 37 -9.48 -16.65 2.11
N VAL A 38 -8.19 -16.91 2.34
CA VAL A 38 -7.45 -18.01 1.72
C VAL A 38 -6.60 -18.70 2.77
N SER A 39 -6.62 -20.02 2.78
CA SER A 39 -5.74 -20.85 3.61
C SER A 39 -4.69 -21.51 2.75
N LYS A 40 -3.43 -21.43 3.16
CA LYS A 40 -2.32 -22.07 2.44
C LYS A 40 -1.32 -22.68 3.41
N GLN A 41 -0.67 -23.73 2.92
CA GLN A 41 0.45 -24.35 3.58
C GLN A 41 1.75 -23.69 3.12
N GLY A 42 2.64 -23.40 4.08
CA GLY A 42 4.03 -23.11 3.80
C GLY A 42 4.90 -24.18 4.42
N ARG A 43 5.69 -24.85 3.61
CA ARG A 43 6.58 -25.90 4.07
C ARG A 43 8.00 -25.63 3.61
N HIS A 44 8.90 -25.48 4.59
CA HIS A 44 10.32 -25.34 4.34
C HIS A 44 11.03 -26.58 4.85
N LYS A 45 11.57 -27.36 3.94
CA LYS A 45 12.34 -28.54 4.24
C LYS A 45 13.62 -28.50 3.43
N LYS A 46 14.77 -28.48 4.13
CA LYS A 46 16.07 -28.46 3.51
C LYS A 46 16.98 -29.46 4.20
N GLN A 47 17.59 -30.34 3.42
CA GLN A 47 18.59 -31.29 3.88
C GLN A 47 19.86 -31.09 3.06
N THR A 48 20.89 -30.53 3.68
CA THR A 48 22.21 -30.38 3.08
C THR A 48 23.24 -30.85 4.06
N GLY A 49 23.90 -31.95 3.77
CA GLY A 49 25.14 -32.48 4.33
C GLY A 49 25.48 -32.24 5.80
N GLY A 50 24.53 -32.18 6.70
CA GLY A 50 24.74 -31.89 8.12
C GLY A 50 23.43 -31.77 8.85
N SER A 51 23.12 -30.58 9.40
CA SER A 51 21.83 -30.33 10.02
C SER A 51 20.78 -29.91 8.97
N GLY A 52 19.62 -30.55 9.00
CA GLY A 52 18.48 -30.16 8.17
C GLY A 52 17.76 -28.94 8.71
N GLN A 53 16.81 -28.43 7.91
CA GLN A 53 15.87 -27.41 8.32
C GLN A 53 14.45 -27.90 8.05
N PHE A 54 13.54 -27.69 8.98
CA PHE A 54 12.16 -28.07 8.82
C PHE A 54 11.21 -27.09 9.51
N GLY A 55 10.29 -26.54 8.76
CA GLY A 55 9.16 -25.77 9.24
C GLY A 55 7.96 -26.04 8.35
N ASP A 56 6.78 -26.21 8.95
CA ASP A 56 5.55 -26.53 8.22
C ASP A 56 4.38 -25.89 8.97
N VAL A 57 3.68 -25.00 8.26
CA VAL A 57 2.55 -24.24 8.81
C VAL A 57 1.39 -24.20 7.84
N TRP A 58 0.18 -24.20 8.39
CA TRP A 58 -1.04 -23.87 7.68
C TRP A 58 -1.54 -22.56 8.25
N VAL A 59 -1.70 -21.57 7.40
CA VAL A 59 -2.13 -20.22 7.79
C VAL A 59 -3.36 -19.83 6.99
N ARG A 60 -4.37 -19.33 7.71
CA ARG A 60 -5.56 -18.73 7.12
C ARG A 60 -5.40 -17.22 7.12
N PHE A 61 -5.48 -16.63 5.95
CA PHE A 61 -5.40 -15.18 5.77
C PHE A 61 -6.80 -14.64 5.53
N GLU A 62 -7.20 -13.68 6.36
CA GLU A 62 -8.54 -13.10 6.33
C GLU A 62 -8.45 -11.57 6.20
N PRO A 63 -9.37 -10.94 5.44
CA PRO A 63 -9.52 -9.49 5.51
C PRO A 63 -9.89 -9.06 6.93
N ASN A 64 -9.28 -7.98 7.41
CA ASN A 64 -9.60 -7.40 8.72
C ASN A 64 -9.64 -5.88 8.60
N PHE A 65 -10.84 -5.32 8.57
CA PHE A 65 -11.03 -3.88 8.37
C PHE A 65 -10.99 -3.07 9.68
N ASP A 66 -10.86 -3.73 10.81
CA ASP A 66 -10.84 -3.07 12.12
C ASP A 66 -9.50 -2.45 12.46
N GLU A 67 -8.42 -3.03 11.96
CA GLU A 67 -7.05 -2.56 12.21
C GLU A 67 -6.21 -2.54 10.94
N GLU A 68 -5.40 -1.51 10.76
CA GLU A 68 -4.48 -1.42 9.62
C GLU A 68 -3.34 -2.42 9.74
N GLU A 69 -2.73 -2.53 10.92
CA GLU A 69 -1.65 -3.49 11.16
C GLU A 69 -2.16 -4.93 11.10
N MET A 70 -1.29 -5.83 10.65
CA MET A 70 -1.61 -7.25 10.65
C MET A 70 -1.91 -7.73 12.07
N VAL A 71 -3.02 -8.42 12.23
CA VAL A 71 -3.38 -9.14 13.45
C VAL A 71 -2.95 -10.60 13.30
N PHE A 72 -2.17 -11.08 14.24
CA PHE A 72 -1.78 -12.48 14.31
C PHE A 72 -2.59 -13.20 15.38
N ALA A 73 -3.11 -14.38 15.04
CA ALA A 73 -3.80 -15.26 15.98
C ALA A 73 -3.38 -16.70 15.72
N GLU A 74 -3.66 -17.59 16.67
CA GLU A 74 -3.40 -19.02 16.53
C GLU A 74 -4.60 -19.85 16.99
N GLU A 75 -4.83 -20.94 16.33
CA GLU A 75 -5.85 -21.94 16.63
C GLU A 75 -5.25 -23.35 16.59
N VAL A 76 -3.97 -23.46 16.94
CA VAL A 76 -3.25 -24.74 16.86
C VAL A 76 -3.78 -25.72 17.90
N PHE A 77 -4.13 -26.91 17.43
CA PHE A 77 -4.63 -27.99 18.29
C PHE A 77 -3.59 -29.10 18.41
N GLY A 78 -3.50 -29.69 19.64
CA GLY A 78 -2.68 -30.86 19.85
C GLY A 78 -1.17 -30.64 19.75
N GLY A 79 -0.68 -29.41 19.76
CA GLY A 79 0.75 -29.12 19.69
C GLY A 79 1.38 -29.44 18.34
N SER A 80 0.62 -29.42 17.26
CA SER A 80 1.12 -29.68 15.90
C SER A 80 2.24 -28.73 15.51
N VAL A 81 2.16 -27.49 15.96
CA VAL A 81 3.26 -26.51 15.96
C VAL A 81 3.57 -26.19 17.41
N PRO A 82 4.78 -26.42 17.89
CA PRO A 82 5.15 -26.03 19.27
C PRO A 82 5.01 -24.55 19.50
N LYS A 83 4.50 -24.18 20.67
CA LYS A 83 4.23 -22.76 21.02
C LYS A 83 5.44 -21.86 20.94
N ASN A 84 6.63 -22.41 21.22
CA ASN A 84 7.86 -21.63 21.14
C ASN A 84 8.21 -21.15 19.72
N PHE A 85 7.57 -21.69 18.68
CA PHE A 85 7.73 -21.25 17.29
C PHE A 85 6.68 -20.23 16.84
N PHE A 86 5.65 -19.97 17.62
CA PHE A 86 4.63 -18.98 17.26
C PHE A 86 5.21 -17.58 17.02
N PRO A 87 6.13 -17.08 17.85
CA PRO A 87 6.75 -15.78 17.60
C PRO A 87 7.51 -15.71 16.26
N ALA A 88 8.16 -16.81 15.87
CA ALA A 88 8.88 -16.88 14.59
C ALA A 88 7.93 -16.83 13.41
N VAL A 89 6.79 -17.53 13.49
CA VAL A 89 5.73 -17.48 12.47
C VAL A 89 5.16 -16.06 12.36
N GLU A 90 4.81 -15.43 13.46
CA GLU A 90 4.30 -14.06 13.48
C GLU A 90 5.31 -13.08 12.86
N LYS A 91 6.57 -13.18 13.25
CA LYS A 91 7.63 -12.32 12.73
C LYS A 91 7.80 -12.50 11.21
N GLY A 92 7.76 -13.74 10.74
CA GLY A 92 7.84 -14.05 9.32
C GLY A 92 6.69 -13.43 8.53
N LEU A 93 5.48 -13.49 9.06
CA LEU A 93 4.30 -12.90 8.43
C LEU A 93 4.35 -11.37 8.44
N ARG A 94 4.79 -10.76 9.54
CA ARG A 94 4.93 -9.30 9.61
C ARG A 94 5.97 -8.77 8.63
N GLU A 95 7.08 -9.45 8.49
CA GLU A 95 8.11 -9.10 7.50
C GLU A 95 7.61 -9.27 6.07
N ALA A 96 6.83 -10.33 5.81
CA ALA A 96 6.24 -10.57 4.49
C ALA A 96 5.24 -9.49 4.09
N CYS A 97 4.47 -8.95 5.02
CA CYS A 97 3.48 -7.89 4.78
C CYS A 97 4.08 -6.59 4.24
N VAL A 98 5.38 -6.40 4.34
CA VAL A 98 6.06 -5.22 3.76
C VAL A 98 5.98 -5.24 2.23
N HIS A 99 5.81 -6.43 1.63
CA HIS A 99 5.77 -6.62 0.19
C HIS A 99 4.46 -7.29 -0.25
N GLY A 100 3.54 -6.50 -0.78
CA GLY A 100 2.29 -6.99 -1.33
C GLY A 100 2.43 -7.69 -2.68
N PRO A 101 1.43 -8.51 -3.05
CA PRO A 101 1.49 -9.36 -4.25
C PRO A 101 1.30 -8.62 -5.57
N LEU A 102 0.70 -7.43 -5.57
CA LEU A 102 0.38 -6.70 -6.80
C LEU A 102 1.56 -5.85 -7.28
N ALA A 103 2.10 -5.02 -6.41
CA ALA A 103 3.11 -4.05 -6.77
C ALA A 103 4.22 -3.89 -5.73
N GLY A 104 4.24 -4.77 -4.72
CA GLY A 104 5.25 -4.73 -3.67
C GLY A 104 5.01 -3.70 -2.58
N TYR A 105 3.85 -3.08 -2.53
CA TYR A 105 3.50 -2.13 -1.47
C TYR A 105 3.06 -2.84 -0.19
N PRO A 106 3.12 -2.18 0.97
CA PRO A 106 2.73 -2.81 2.22
C PRO A 106 1.29 -3.33 2.22
N VAL A 107 1.09 -4.53 2.75
CA VAL A 107 -0.25 -5.10 2.94
C VAL A 107 -0.79 -4.65 4.30
N VAL A 108 -2.01 -4.14 4.29
CA VAL A 108 -2.75 -3.70 5.46
C VAL A 108 -4.06 -4.47 5.60
N ASN A 109 -4.74 -4.31 6.72
CA ASN A 109 -6.06 -4.91 6.96
C ASN A 109 -6.07 -6.42 6.78
N LEU A 110 -5.09 -7.09 7.36
CA LEU A 110 -4.88 -8.52 7.27
C LEU A 110 -4.91 -9.17 8.65
N LYS A 111 -5.67 -10.26 8.77
CA LYS A 111 -5.58 -11.18 9.91
C LYS A 111 -4.99 -12.49 9.44
N ALA A 112 -3.94 -12.94 10.10
CA ALA A 112 -3.30 -14.21 9.81
C ALA A 112 -3.49 -15.15 11.00
N VAL A 113 -4.07 -16.32 10.75
CA VAL A 113 -4.35 -17.32 11.78
C VAL A 113 -3.54 -18.57 11.50
N LEU A 114 -2.59 -18.87 12.37
CA LEU A 114 -1.86 -20.13 12.35
C LEU A 114 -2.77 -21.19 12.97
N TYR A 115 -3.16 -22.20 12.20
CA TYR A 115 -4.11 -23.20 12.72
C TYR A 115 -3.64 -24.65 12.68
N ASP A 116 -2.58 -24.94 11.92
CA ASP A 116 -2.03 -26.30 11.82
C ASP A 116 -0.58 -26.26 11.32
N GLY A 117 0.06 -27.39 11.32
CA GLY A 117 1.40 -27.58 10.84
C GLY A 117 2.01 -28.89 11.33
N SER A 118 3.30 -28.99 11.22
CA SER A 118 4.08 -30.08 11.78
C SER A 118 5.49 -29.62 12.11
N TYR A 119 6.21 -30.40 12.88
CA TYR A 119 7.57 -30.10 13.28
C TYR A 119 8.44 -31.35 13.26
N HIS A 120 9.73 -31.15 13.17
CA HIS A 120 10.72 -32.22 13.27
C HIS A 120 11.51 -32.03 14.57
N PRO A 121 11.69 -33.09 15.40
CA PRO A 121 12.32 -32.93 16.71
C PRO A 121 13.75 -32.36 16.70
N VAL A 122 14.48 -32.57 15.59
CA VAL A 122 15.87 -32.13 15.44
C VAL A 122 16.00 -30.92 14.51
N ASP A 123 15.31 -30.94 13.37
CA ASP A 123 15.53 -30.00 12.27
C ASP A 123 14.68 -28.74 12.33
N SER A 124 13.68 -28.69 13.21
CA SER A 124 12.86 -27.50 13.38
C SER A 124 13.60 -26.41 14.11
N SER A 125 13.44 -25.18 13.60
CA SER A 125 14.07 -23.99 14.16
C SER A 125 13.20 -22.76 13.91
N GLU A 126 13.50 -21.67 14.60
CA GLU A 126 12.81 -20.39 14.40
C GLU A 126 12.93 -19.91 12.95
N ILE A 127 14.13 -20.00 12.36
CA ILE A 127 14.37 -19.60 10.97
C ILE A 127 13.55 -20.46 10.00
N ALA A 128 13.46 -21.76 10.23
CA ALA A 128 12.68 -22.67 9.39
C ALA A 128 11.18 -22.33 9.43
N PHE A 129 10.62 -22.04 10.61
CA PHE A 129 9.22 -21.64 10.76
C PHE A 129 8.95 -20.24 10.20
N LYS A 130 9.87 -19.32 10.37
CA LYS A 130 9.77 -18.00 9.75
C LYS A 130 9.70 -18.10 8.22
N THR A 131 10.58 -18.90 7.63
CA THR A 131 10.60 -19.15 6.18
C THR A 131 9.31 -19.85 5.72
N ALA A 132 8.84 -20.84 6.45
CA ALA A 132 7.59 -21.54 6.16
C ALA A 132 6.40 -20.57 6.15
N ALA A 133 6.31 -19.69 7.14
CA ALA A 133 5.27 -18.67 7.21
C ALA A 133 5.29 -17.73 5.99
N GLN A 134 6.47 -17.31 5.57
CA GLN A 134 6.63 -16.46 4.38
C GLN A 134 6.24 -17.18 3.09
N LEU A 135 6.48 -18.48 3.00
CA LEU A 135 6.02 -19.29 1.86
C LEU A 135 4.50 -19.39 1.81
N ALA A 136 3.85 -19.57 2.97
CA ALA A 136 2.40 -19.58 3.06
C ALA A 136 1.80 -18.25 2.59
N TYR A 137 2.38 -17.14 3.03
CA TYR A 137 1.98 -15.80 2.62
C TYR A 137 2.09 -15.62 1.10
N LYS A 138 3.22 -15.96 0.52
CA LYS A 138 3.47 -15.81 -0.92
C LYS A 138 2.50 -16.65 -1.76
N ALA A 139 2.13 -17.82 -1.28
CA ALA A 139 1.16 -18.68 -1.96
C ALA A 139 -0.27 -18.15 -1.86
N ALA A 140 -0.64 -17.58 -0.72
CA ALA A 140 -2.00 -17.13 -0.44
C ALA A 140 -2.37 -15.79 -1.05
N MET A 141 -1.50 -14.81 -0.98
CA MET A 141 -1.83 -13.42 -1.33
C MET A 141 -2.35 -13.25 -2.77
N PRO A 142 -1.73 -13.85 -3.80
CA PRO A 142 -2.24 -13.70 -5.17
C PRO A 142 -3.66 -14.29 -5.36
N GLU A 143 -4.01 -15.31 -4.58
CA GLU A 143 -5.32 -15.97 -4.67
C GLU A 143 -6.41 -15.31 -3.82
N ALA A 144 -6.03 -14.35 -2.99
CA ALA A 144 -6.92 -13.69 -2.04
C ALA A 144 -7.63 -12.45 -2.61
N ASN A 145 -7.70 -12.34 -3.93
CA ASN A 145 -8.31 -11.21 -4.63
C ASN A 145 -7.75 -9.87 -4.15
N PRO A 146 -6.44 -9.65 -4.28
CA PRO A 146 -5.81 -8.43 -3.77
C PRO A 146 -6.24 -7.20 -4.57
N VAL A 147 -6.27 -6.06 -3.89
CA VAL A 147 -6.56 -4.76 -4.50
C VAL A 147 -5.56 -3.73 -4.00
N LEU A 148 -5.16 -2.83 -4.89
CA LEU A 148 -4.32 -1.70 -4.55
C LEU A 148 -5.15 -0.62 -3.87
N LEU A 149 -4.60 -0.02 -2.81
CA LEU A 149 -5.18 1.11 -2.12
C LEU A 149 -4.42 2.37 -2.50
N GLU A 150 -5.13 3.40 -2.94
CA GLU A 150 -4.53 4.68 -3.26
C GLU A 150 -4.85 5.73 -2.19
N PRO A 151 -3.88 6.59 -1.85
CA PRO A 151 -4.15 7.71 -0.95
C PRO A 151 -4.97 8.76 -1.69
N VAL A 152 -6.03 9.23 -1.02
CA VAL A 152 -6.90 10.30 -1.49
C VAL A 152 -6.78 11.47 -0.53
N GLY A 153 -6.69 12.66 -1.07
CA GLY A 153 -6.59 13.87 -0.28
C GLY A 153 -7.61 14.91 -0.68
N GLU A 154 -7.78 15.89 0.21
CA GLU A 154 -8.57 17.08 -0.04
C GLU A 154 -7.68 18.15 -0.66
N LEU A 155 -8.08 18.60 -1.85
CA LEU A 155 -7.44 19.66 -2.59
C LEU A 155 -8.25 20.94 -2.42
N LYS A 156 -7.57 22.04 -2.04
CA LYS A 156 -8.12 23.37 -2.08
C LYS A 156 -7.29 24.19 -3.05
N VAL A 157 -7.91 24.65 -4.10
CA VAL A 157 -7.22 25.38 -5.18
C VAL A 157 -7.93 26.68 -5.50
N THR A 158 -7.16 27.73 -5.70
CA THR A 158 -7.66 29.04 -6.14
C THR A 158 -7.27 29.25 -7.59
N VAL A 159 -8.25 29.28 -8.48
CA VAL A 159 -8.04 29.36 -9.94
C VAL A 159 -9.13 30.19 -10.60
N PRO A 160 -8.89 30.75 -11.79
CA PRO A 160 -9.96 31.30 -12.63
C PRO A 160 -11.04 30.25 -12.95
N ASP A 161 -12.28 30.68 -13.17
CA ASP A 161 -13.44 29.82 -13.44
C ASP A 161 -13.22 28.78 -14.54
N SER A 162 -12.41 29.12 -15.53
CA SER A 162 -12.21 28.28 -16.71
C SER A 162 -11.46 26.94 -16.44
N TYR A 163 -10.89 26.75 -15.25
CA TYR A 163 -10.05 25.58 -14.96
C TYR A 163 -10.75 24.45 -14.23
N MET A 164 -12.06 24.57 -13.98
CA MET A 164 -12.80 23.57 -13.22
C MET A 164 -12.91 22.21 -13.92
N GLY A 165 -13.01 22.18 -15.23
CA GLY A 165 -13.10 20.95 -16.02
C GLY A 165 -11.87 20.06 -15.91
N ASP A 166 -10.71 20.62 -15.58
CA ASP A 166 -9.47 19.87 -15.43
C ASP A 166 -9.46 18.93 -14.23
N LEU A 167 -10.07 19.34 -13.11
CA LEU A 167 -10.22 18.50 -11.92
C LEU A 167 -11.05 17.25 -12.18
N ASN A 168 -12.12 17.38 -12.96
CA ASN A 168 -12.96 16.24 -13.34
C ASN A 168 -12.19 15.20 -14.16
N LYS A 169 -11.32 15.64 -15.04
CA LYS A 169 -10.46 14.75 -15.84
C LYS A 169 -9.45 13.97 -14.97
N ARG A 170 -9.12 14.48 -13.80
CA ARG A 170 -8.15 13.90 -12.87
C ARG A 170 -8.78 13.08 -11.76
N ARG A 171 -9.96 12.53 -12.00
CA ARG A 171 -10.71 11.76 -11.02
C ARG A 171 -11.02 12.56 -9.74
N GLY A 172 -11.04 13.89 -9.86
CA GLY A 172 -11.41 14.78 -8.77
C GLY A 172 -12.92 14.84 -8.57
N ARG A 173 -13.33 14.83 -7.31
CA ARG A 173 -14.72 15.02 -6.94
C ARG A 173 -14.87 16.39 -6.28
N VAL A 174 -15.51 17.33 -6.97
CA VAL A 174 -15.70 18.68 -6.47
C VAL A 174 -16.72 18.67 -5.32
N MET A 175 -16.31 19.16 -4.15
CA MET A 175 -17.13 19.20 -2.93
C MET A 175 -17.73 20.58 -2.70
N GLY A 176 -17.12 21.64 -3.20
CA GLY A 176 -17.59 22.98 -3.04
C GLY A 176 -16.84 23.98 -3.89
N MET A 177 -17.45 25.13 -4.12
CA MET A 177 -16.90 26.25 -4.87
C MET A 177 -17.27 27.55 -4.21
N THR A 178 -16.30 28.44 -4.05
CA THR A 178 -16.55 29.77 -3.46
C THR A 178 -15.89 30.84 -4.33
N PRO A 179 -16.66 31.78 -4.88
CA PRO A 179 -16.09 32.88 -5.65
C PRO A 179 -15.30 33.83 -4.75
N THR A 180 -14.22 34.38 -5.28
CA THR A 180 -13.44 35.41 -4.63
C THR A 180 -13.79 36.78 -5.17
N ALA A 181 -13.39 37.84 -4.45
CA ALA A 181 -13.59 39.22 -4.89
C ALA A 181 -12.83 39.58 -6.18
N ASP A 182 -11.80 38.81 -6.51
CA ASP A 182 -10.91 39.05 -7.67
C ASP A 182 -11.36 38.33 -8.95
N GLY A 183 -12.54 37.70 -8.96
CA GLY A 183 -13.03 36.97 -10.11
C GLY A 183 -12.47 35.58 -10.26
N GLU A 184 -11.88 35.02 -9.21
CA GLU A 184 -11.37 33.67 -9.15
C GLU A 184 -12.36 32.76 -8.39
N GLN A 185 -12.11 31.45 -8.40
CA GLN A 185 -12.86 30.47 -7.62
C GLN A 185 -11.92 29.73 -6.68
N ILE A 186 -12.36 29.54 -5.45
CA ILE A 186 -11.76 28.60 -4.53
C ILE A 186 -12.52 27.29 -4.69
N ILE A 187 -11.86 26.25 -5.18
CA ILE A 187 -12.45 24.94 -5.40
C ILE A 187 -11.92 23.97 -4.34
N GLU A 188 -12.85 23.27 -3.69
CA GLU A 188 -12.54 22.19 -2.76
C GLU A 188 -12.94 20.86 -3.42
N ALA A 189 -12.00 19.92 -3.51
CA ALA A 189 -12.23 18.64 -4.16
C ALA A 189 -11.47 17.52 -3.47
N GLU A 190 -11.99 16.30 -3.56
CA GLU A 190 -11.23 15.10 -3.19
C GLU A 190 -10.58 14.52 -4.45
N VAL A 191 -9.27 14.31 -4.40
CA VAL A 191 -8.48 13.88 -5.56
C VAL A 191 -7.48 12.81 -5.14
N PRO A 192 -7.31 11.73 -5.93
CA PRO A 192 -6.25 10.78 -5.68
C PRO A 192 -4.87 11.43 -5.78
N MET A 193 -4.00 11.08 -4.84
CA MET A 193 -2.64 11.66 -4.80
C MET A 193 -1.86 11.39 -6.10
N ALA A 194 -2.11 10.26 -6.75
CA ALA A 194 -1.47 9.90 -8.02
C ALA A 194 -1.71 10.94 -9.12
N GLU A 195 -2.84 11.66 -9.09
CA GLU A 195 -3.17 12.69 -10.06
C GLU A 195 -2.55 14.05 -9.74
N MET A 196 -2.08 14.23 -8.53
CA MET A 196 -1.59 15.55 -8.06
C MET A 196 -0.27 15.97 -8.69
N THR A 197 0.59 15.03 -9.03
CA THR A 197 1.91 15.35 -9.61
C THR A 197 1.76 16.07 -10.95
N SER A 198 1.00 15.49 -11.86
CA SER A 198 0.75 16.11 -13.16
C SER A 198 -0.12 17.36 -13.02
N TYR A 199 -1.04 17.39 -12.07
CA TYR A 199 -1.87 18.57 -11.79
C TYR A 199 -1.04 19.78 -11.37
N ALA A 200 -0.05 19.59 -10.50
CA ALA A 200 0.82 20.68 -10.06
C ALA A 200 1.59 21.31 -11.23
N ILE A 201 2.08 20.48 -12.14
CA ILE A 201 2.77 20.93 -13.36
C ILE A 201 1.82 21.71 -14.27
N ASP A 202 0.67 21.13 -14.55
CA ASP A 202 -0.32 21.72 -15.46
C ASP A 202 -0.90 23.02 -14.89
N LEU A 203 -1.16 23.09 -13.60
CA LEU A 203 -1.65 24.28 -12.93
C LEU A 203 -0.68 25.46 -13.10
N ARG A 204 0.62 25.21 -12.96
CA ARG A 204 1.62 26.24 -13.16
C ARG A 204 1.68 26.71 -14.62
N ALA A 205 1.63 25.77 -15.55
CA ALA A 205 1.64 26.08 -16.98
C ALA A 205 0.41 26.89 -17.41
N MET A 206 -0.78 26.46 -16.98
CA MET A 206 -2.06 27.11 -17.35
C MET A 206 -2.24 28.47 -16.72
N THR A 207 -1.80 28.66 -15.48
CA THR A 207 -2.03 29.89 -14.71
C THR A 207 -0.83 30.85 -14.73
N GLN A 208 0.22 30.50 -15.45
CA GLN A 208 1.48 31.28 -15.46
C GLN A 208 2.02 31.52 -14.05
N SER A 209 1.97 30.47 -13.22
CA SER A 209 2.40 30.48 -11.81
C SER A 209 1.52 31.30 -10.86
N ARG A 210 0.31 31.68 -11.28
CA ARG A 210 -0.65 32.41 -10.43
C ARG A 210 -1.50 31.48 -9.57
N GLY A 211 -1.71 30.25 -10.02
CA GLY A 211 -2.48 29.27 -9.27
C GLY A 211 -1.75 28.80 -8.02
N SER A 212 -2.49 28.66 -6.92
CA SER A 212 -1.99 28.10 -5.67
C SER A 212 -2.90 26.98 -5.21
N PHE A 213 -2.33 25.98 -4.53
CA PHE A 213 -3.12 24.90 -3.97
C PHE A 213 -2.56 24.40 -2.64
N VAL A 214 -3.45 23.81 -1.85
CA VAL A 214 -3.11 23.06 -0.64
C VAL A 214 -3.74 21.69 -0.76
N PHE A 215 -3.00 20.66 -0.39
CA PHE A 215 -3.44 19.26 -0.46
C PHE A 215 -3.17 18.57 0.87
N HIS A 216 -4.22 17.93 1.44
CA HIS A 216 -4.14 17.20 2.71
C HIS A 216 -4.60 15.76 2.51
N PHE A 217 -3.84 14.81 3.00
CA PHE A 217 -4.26 13.42 3.02
C PHE A 217 -5.53 13.23 3.87
N VAL A 218 -6.49 12.46 3.37
CA VAL A 218 -7.72 12.13 4.09
C VAL A 218 -7.80 10.64 4.40
N ARG A 219 -7.71 9.79 3.39
CA ARG A 219 -7.89 8.34 3.55
C ARG A 219 -7.34 7.55 2.37
N TYR A 220 -7.25 6.24 2.56
CA TYR A 220 -7.01 5.29 1.47
C TYR A 220 -8.34 4.80 0.91
N GLU A 221 -8.40 4.61 -0.39
CA GLU A 221 -9.53 4.04 -1.11
C GLU A 221 -9.06 2.97 -2.09
N ASP A 222 -9.99 2.05 -2.43
CA ASP A 222 -9.71 1.05 -3.46
C ASP A 222 -9.40 1.74 -4.79
N CYS A 223 -8.29 1.36 -5.39
CA CYS A 223 -7.88 1.90 -6.68
C CYS A 223 -8.78 1.34 -7.78
N PRO A 224 -9.35 2.17 -8.66
CA PRO A 224 -10.08 1.67 -9.82
C PRO A 224 -9.21 0.77 -10.70
N PRO A 225 -9.80 -0.23 -11.39
CA PRO A 225 -9.02 -1.21 -12.16
C PRO A 225 -8.03 -0.59 -13.16
N ALA A 226 -8.40 0.43 -13.89
CA ALA A 226 -7.52 1.10 -14.85
C ALA A 226 -6.35 1.81 -14.16
N ALA A 227 -6.62 2.51 -13.06
CA ALA A 227 -5.60 3.18 -12.26
C ALA A 227 -4.68 2.16 -11.56
N GLN A 228 -5.23 1.06 -11.09
CA GLN A 228 -4.47 -0.04 -10.49
C GLN A 228 -3.49 -0.65 -11.50
N ALA A 229 -3.94 -0.98 -12.69
CA ALA A 229 -3.10 -1.53 -13.75
C ALA A 229 -1.93 -0.61 -14.07
N LYS A 230 -2.20 0.68 -14.20
CA LYS A 230 -1.18 1.70 -14.46
C LYS A 230 -0.15 1.80 -13.33
N ALA A 231 -0.61 1.77 -12.08
CA ALA A 231 0.26 1.84 -10.91
C ALA A 231 1.14 0.59 -10.78
N ILE A 232 0.59 -0.60 -11.06
CA ILE A 232 1.33 -1.87 -11.04
C ILE A 232 2.44 -1.84 -12.12
N GLU A 233 2.11 -1.39 -13.31
CA GLU A 233 3.08 -1.30 -14.41
C GLU A 233 4.20 -0.32 -14.09
N ALA A 234 3.87 0.84 -13.52
CA ALA A 234 4.86 1.82 -13.07
C ALA A 234 5.79 1.25 -11.98
N ALA A 235 5.25 0.45 -11.05
CA ALA A 235 6.04 -0.20 -10.01
C ALA A 235 7.01 -1.23 -10.59
N LYS A 236 6.61 -1.99 -11.60
CA LYS A 236 7.48 -2.94 -12.31
C LYS A 236 8.63 -2.23 -13.02
N ALA A 237 8.34 -1.13 -13.70
CA ALA A 237 9.37 -0.35 -14.39
C ALA A 237 10.42 0.20 -13.42
N MET A 238 10.00 0.64 -12.22
CA MET A 238 10.91 1.11 -11.18
C MET A 238 11.77 -0.01 -10.57
N ALA A 239 11.28 -1.24 -10.54
CA ALA A 239 12.02 -2.38 -10.03
C ALA A 239 13.12 -2.87 -10.99
N GLU A 240 13.03 -2.53 -12.27
CA GLU A 240 14.01 -2.89 -13.31
C GLU A 240 15.16 -1.88 -13.43
N GLU A 241 15.08 -0.71 -12.78
CA GLU A 241 16.13 0.30 -12.69
C GLU A 241 17.11 -0.01 -11.52
#